data_d5b66b43646fb8876753965d286b5887
#
_entry.id   d5b66b43646fb8876753965d286b5887
#
_cell.length_a   1.000
_cell.length_b   1.000
_cell.length_c   1.000
_cell.angle_alpha   90.00
_cell.angle_beta   90.00
_cell.angle_gamma   90.00
#
_symmetry.space_group_name_H-M   'P 1'
#
loop_
_entity.id
_entity.type
_entity.pdbx_description
1 polymer ?
#
loop_
_entity_poly.entity_id
_entity_poly.type
_entity_poly.pdbx_seq_one_letter_code
_entity_poly.pdbx_strand_id
1 'polypeptide(L)'
;HSFIRAAVAIVVGAAPLAAQQQTARPQGQRPQRLRQVVKMDSARAEELYVSNRAEDQPPADFERQIEQKKQTDSILAARAPGAYEFKKITYKSNVDGLEIPGYLFAPLNKRGAHGHAAMVWVHGGVHGDWTQSMLPFVKEAVERGYVIVTPDYRGSTGHGAAFYNAIDYGGKELDDVLTAVDYLKSLSYVDPDRIGIMGWSHGGFITAHLAMRKETPFKAAAAIVPVTNLVFRLSYKGPGYQRSYSTQPGIAGLPFEKPDEYIKRSPLYHVEDLNIPILVHVATNDQDVNYVEDQQLVWKLRALKPDLAETKVYVDPAPWGASVGHAFSRRVDPKTLERVDSPAQIDSWNRTWVFFEWILRPYEDRSKPAPKVATGPGQ
;
A
#
# COMPACT_ATOMS: atom_id res chain seq x y z
N HIS A 1 -44.08 -59.37 1.25
CA HIS A 1 -44.22 -58.23 2.18
C HIS A 1 -44.25 -56.97 1.35
N SER A 2 -45.42 -56.35 1.31
CA SER A 2 -45.80 -55.23 0.49
C SER A 2 -45.15 -53.92 0.93
N PHE A 3 -44.50 -53.21 0.01
CA PHE A 3 -44.14 -51.80 0.19
C PHE A 3 -45.20 -50.91 -0.48
N ILE A 4 -45.92 -50.21 0.36
CA ILE A 4 -46.88 -49.17 -0.06
C ILE A 4 -46.03 -47.90 -0.37
N ARG A 5 -46.07 -47.47 -1.64
CA ARG A 5 -45.56 -46.15 -2.06
C ARG A 5 -46.70 -45.13 -1.91
N ALA A 6 -46.58 -44.21 -1.00
CA ALA A 6 -47.44 -43.05 -0.91
C ALA A 6 -46.93 -41.96 -1.88
N ALA A 7 -47.73 -41.63 -2.90
CA ALA A 7 -47.47 -40.49 -3.76
C ALA A 7 -48.10 -39.26 -3.11
N VAL A 8 -47.25 -38.26 -2.77
CA VAL A 8 -47.72 -36.94 -2.36
C VAL A 8 -47.89 -36.07 -3.61
N ALA A 9 -49.13 -35.75 -3.90
CA ALA A 9 -49.48 -34.80 -4.97
C ALA A 9 -49.33 -33.38 -4.41
N ILE A 10 -48.37 -32.61 -4.94
CA ILE A 10 -48.22 -31.18 -4.65
C ILE A 10 -49.17 -30.43 -5.61
N VAL A 11 -50.26 -29.89 -5.06
CA VAL A 11 -51.13 -28.94 -5.79
C VAL A 11 -50.49 -27.58 -5.77
N VAL A 12 -49.96 -27.15 -6.91
CA VAL A 12 -49.46 -25.77 -7.09
C VAL A 12 -50.68 -24.88 -7.42
N GLY A 13 -51.13 -24.17 -6.39
CA GLY A 13 -52.13 -23.12 -6.54
C GLY A 13 -51.53 -21.90 -7.22
N ALA A 14 -51.92 -21.59 -8.45
CA ALA A 14 -51.57 -20.34 -9.11
C ALA A 14 -52.38 -19.19 -8.48
N ALA A 15 -51.74 -18.34 -7.70
CA ALA A 15 -52.33 -17.04 -7.33
C ALA A 15 -52.08 -16.02 -8.46
N PRO A 16 -53.05 -15.17 -8.78
CA PRO A 16 -52.89 -14.16 -9.84
C PRO A 16 -51.90 -13.08 -9.36
N LEU A 17 -50.87 -12.82 -10.14
CA LEU A 17 -49.99 -11.66 -9.99
C LEU A 17 -50.83 -10.39 -10.21
N ALA A 18 -51.15 -9.70 -9.13
CA ALA A 18 -51.60 -8.33 -9.21
C ALA A 18 -50.41 -7.46 -9.68
N ALA A 19 -50.53 -6.94 -10.89
CA ALA A 19 -49.58 -5.96 -11.41
C ALA A 19 -49.59 -4.72 -10.52
N GLN A 20 -48.58 -4.58 -9.66
CA GLN A 20 -48.29 -3.31 -8.99
C GLN A 20 -47.78 -2.35 -10.06
N GLN A 21 -48.65 -1.38 -10.41
CA GLN A 21 -48.23 -0.19 -11.14
C GLN A 21 -47.15 0.52 -10.33
N GLN A 22 -45.87 0.34 -10.71
CA GLN A 22 -44.78 1.20 -10.26
C GLN A 22 -45.05 2.60 -10.83
N THR A 23 -45.49 3.50 -9.96
CA THR A 23 -45.49 4.94 -10.26
C THR A 23 -44.07 5.35 -10.59
N ALA A 24 -43.83 5.73 -11.82
CA ALA A 24 -42.56 6.26 -12.28
C ALA A 24 -42.15 7.46 -11.40
N ARG A 25 -41.06 7.30 -10.65
CA ARG A 25 -40.44 8.45 -9.99
C ARG A 25 -39.98 9.44 -11.06
N PRO A 26 -40.16 10.74 -10.87
CA PRO A 26 -39.64 11.73 -11.80
C PRO A 26 -38.15 11.51 -11.94
N GLN A 27 -37.67 11.20 -13.12
CA GLN A 27 -36.26 11.17 -13.46
C GLN A 27 -35.75 12.60 -13.31
N GLY A 28 -35.16 12.92 -12.16
CA GLY A 28 -34.33 14.11 -12.03
C GLY A 28 -33.28 14.05 -13.15
N GLN A 29 -33.33 15.03 -14.03
CA GLN A 29 -32.34 15.20 -15.08
C GLN A 29 -30.96 15.24 -14.42
N ARG A 30 -30.23 14.13 -14.47
CA ARG A 30 -28.79 14.16 -14.24
C ARG A 30 -28.24 15.15 -15.28
N PRO A 31 -27.45 16.16 -14.86
CA PRO A 31 -26.77 16.96 -15.82
C PRO A 31 -25.99 16.02 -16.75
N GLN A 32 -26.43 15.91 -17.99
CA GLN A 32 -25.63 15.30 -19.02
C GLN A 32 -24.38 16.18 -19.11
N ARG A 33 -23.32 15.80 -18.40
CA ARG A 33 -21.98 16.13 -18.89
C ARG A 33 -21.91 15.45 -20.26
N LEU A 34 -22.20 16.21 -21.28
CA LEU A 34 -21.80 15.87 -22.62
C LEU A 34 -20.33 15.48 -22.52
N ARG A 35 -20.04 14.19 -22.47
CA ARG A 35 -18.74 13.72 -22.90
C ARG A 35 -18.65 14.24 -24.32
N GLN A 36 -17.92 15.32 -24.51
CA GLN A 36 -17.42 15.62 -25.82
C GLN A 36 -16.64 14.37 -26.22
N VAL A 37 -17.25 13.55 -27.04
CA VAL A 37 -16.53 12.50 -27.76
C VAL A 37 -15.64 13.30 -28.70
N VAL A 38 -14.44 13.64 -28.20
CA VAL A 38 -13.39 14.17 -29.03
C VAL A 38 -13.16 13.10 -30.08
N LYS A 39 -13.60 13.35 -31.31
CA LYS A 39 -13.28 12.49 -32.45
C LYS A 39 -11.76 12.53 -32.58
N MET A 40 -11.12 11.52 -32.00
CA MET A 40 -9.68 11.35 -32.11
C MET A 40 -9.42 10.81 -33.52
N ASP A 41 -8.75 11.60 -34.36
CA ASP A 41 -8.27 11.08 -35.62
C ASP A 41 -7.11 10.10 -35.40
N SER A 42 -6.81 9.28 -36.41
CA SER A 42 -5.79 8.23 -36.29
C SER A 42 -4.39 8.81 -36.05
N ALA A 43 -4.07 9.95 -36.66
CA ALA A 43 -2.76 10.60 -36.48
C ALA A 43 -2.61 11.13 -35.05
N ARG A 44 -3.67 11.69 -34.47
CA ARG A 44 -3.67 12.14 -33.07
C ARG A 44 -3.60 10.96 -32.09
N ALA A 45 -4.22 9.83 -32.44
CA ALA A 45 -4.13 8.62 -31.62
C ALA A 45 -2.71 8.05 -31.62
N GLU A 46 -2.02 8.02 -32.75
CA GLU A 46 -0.61 7.62 -32.84
C GLU A 46 0.31 8.53 -32.02
N GLU A 47 0.13 9.85 -32.10
CA GLU A 47 0.89 10.80 -31.30
C GLU A 47 0.67 10.62 -29.80
N LEU A 48 -0.57 10.34 -29.36
CA LEU A 48 -0.89 10.17 -27.95
C LEU A 48 -0.39 8.86 -27.39
N TYR A 49 -0.27 7.83 -28.19
CA TYR A 49 0.23 6.52 -27.75
C TYR A 49 1.70 6.57 -27.29
N VAL A 50 2.50 7.42 -27.95
CA VAL A 50 3.91 7.65 -27.61
C VAL A 50 4.24 9.16 -27.57
N SER A 51 3.34 9.96 -27.07
CA SER A 51 3.44 11.42 -27.11
C SER A 51 4.70 11.94 -26.41
N ASN A 52 5.41 12.84 -27.10
CA ASN A 52 6.51 13.62 -26.55
C ASN A 52 6.09 15.06 -26.18
N ARG A 53 4.80 15.34 -26.16
CA ARG A 53 4.29 16.69 -25.88
C ARG A 53 4.40 17.02 -24.40
N ALA A 54 4.81 18.25 -24.11
CA ALA A 54 4.92 18.74 -22.74
C ALA A 54 3.56 18.79 -22.01
N GLU A 55 2.47 19.07 -22.72
CA GLU A 55 1.12 19.10 -22.18
C GLU A 55 0.60 17.72 -21.73
N ASP A 56 1.11 16.65 -22.33
CA ASP A 56 0.75 15.27 -21.94
C ASP A 56 1.59 14.80 -20.74
N GLN A 57 2.68 15.50 -20.45
CA GLN A 57 3.57 15.28 -19.30
C GLN A 57 4.08 16.64 -18.80
N PRO A 58 3.31 17.34 -17.97
CA PRO A 58 3.79 18.60 -17.42
C PRO A 58 5.09 18.37 -16.63
N PRO A 59 6.09 19.24 -16.81
CA PRO A 59 7.34 19.11 -16.07
C PRO A 59 7.08 19.17 -14.57
N ALA A 60 7.86 18.40 -13.81
CA ALA A 60 7.79 18.46 -12.36
C ALA A 60 8.31 19.82 -11.86
N ASP A 61 7.55 20.45 -10.98
CA ASP A 61 7.94 21.67 -10.28
C ASP A 61 8.76 21.31 -9.05
N PHE A 62 10.06 21.15 -9.22
CA PHE A 62 10.97 20.72 -8.16
C PHE A 62 11.10 21.73 -7.03
N GLU A 63 11.03 23.02 -7.31
CA GLU A 63 11.12 24.07 -6.27
C GLU A 63 9.90 24.00 -5.35
N ARG A 64 8.72 23.89 -5.93
CA ARG A 64 7.48 23.71 -5.19
C ARG A 64 7.48 22.42 -4.36
N GLN A 65 7.96 21.32 -4.92
CA GLN A 65 8.06 20.05 -4.19
C GLN A 65 9.01 20.15 -2.99
N ILE A 66 10.16 20.79 -3.14
CA ILE A 66 11.11 21.04 -2.05
C ILE A 66 10.46 21.89 -0.96
N GLU A 67 9.73 22.92 -1.33
CA GLU A 67 9.05 23.78 -0.34
C GLU A 67 7.93 23.03 0.39
N GLN A 68 7.15 22.21 -0.31
CA GLN A 68 6.14 21.35 0.31
C GLN A 68 6.77 20.36 1.29
N LYS A 69 7.94 19.80 0.97
CA LYS A 69 8.68 18.90 1.87
C LYS A 69 9.15 19.62 3.12
N LYS A 70 9.67 20.83 3.01
CA LYS A 70 10.03 21.69 4.17
C LYS A 70 8.83 21.99 5.07
N GLN A 71 7.66 22.24 4.47
CA GLN A 71 6.43 22.45 5.24
C GLN A 71 6.03 21.17 5.99
N THR A 72 6.10 20.01 5.33
CA THR A 72 5.89 18.70 5.99
C THR A 72 6.85 18.52 7.15
N ASP A 73 8.15 18.74 6.96
CA ASP A 73 9.18 18.66 8.02
C ASP A 73 8.80 19.52 9.23
N SER A 74 8.39 20.76 8.97
CA SER A 74 8.02 21.71 10.01
C SER A 74 6.78 21.28 10.80
N ILE A 75 5.77 20.76 10.12
CA ILE A 75 4.53 20.25 10.74
C ILE A 75 4.84 19.01 11.61
N LEU A 76 5.62 18.06 11.08
CA LEU A 76 5.99 16.85 11.82
C LEU A 76 6.80 17.19 13.08
N ALA A 77 7.77 18.09 12.96
CA ALA A 77 8.57 18.56 14.10
C ALA A 77 7.73 19.28 15.16
N ALA A 78 6.77 20.12 14.73
CA ALA A 78 5.91 20.86 15.64
C ALA A 78 4.90 19.96 16.40
N ARG A 79 4.53 18.81 15.84
CA ARG A 79 3.58 17.86 16.43
C ARG A 79 4.23 16.78 17.30
N ALA A 80 5.57 16.68 17.29
CA ALA A 80 6.32 15.65 18.01
C ALA A 80 6.40 15.85 19.54
N PRO A 81 6.60 17.09 20.07
CA PRO A 81 6.84 17.28 21.49
C PRO A 81 5.72 16.69 22.37
N GLY A 82 6.11 15.85 23.33
CA GLY A 82 5.18 15.19 24.26
C GLY A 82 4.40 13.99 23.67
N ALA A 83 4.51 13.75 22.36
CA ALA A 83 3.81 12.63 21.69
C ALA A 83 4.75 11.49 21.29
N TYR A 84 5.84 11.81 20.61
CA TYR A 84 6.81 10.84 20.11
C TYR A 84 8.16 11.53 19.83
N GLU A 85 9.22 10.73 19.72
CA GLU A 85 10.49 11.21 19.17
C GLU A 85 10.37 11.27 17.64
N PHE A 86 10.77 12.40 17.06
CA PHE A 86 10.85 12.61 15.62
C PHE A 86 12.27 13.02 15.23
N LYS A 87 12.82 12.36 14.22
CA LYS A 87 14.11 12.73 13.62
C LYS A 87 14.05 12.64 12.11
N LYS A 88 14.60 13.61 11.42
CA LYS A 88 15.03 13.46 10.04
C LYS A 88 16.28 12.59 10.03
N ILE A 89 16.30 11.62 9.17
CA ILE A 89 17.41 10.67 9.02
C ILE A 89 17.88 10.64 7.58
N THR A 90 19.10 10.18 7.40
CA THR A 90 19.67 9.84 6.10
C THR A 90 20.53 8.60 6.27
N TYR A 91 20.43 7.67 5.33
CA TYR A 91 21.31 6.50 5.28
C TYR A 91 21.74 6.25 3.83
N LYS A 92 22.79 5.48 3.63
CA LYS A 92 23.30 5.14 2.28
C LYS A 92 22.70 3.83 1.80
N SER A 93 22.11 3.86 0.61
CA SER A 93 21.62 2.65 -0.06
C SER A 93 22.75 1.63 -0.25
N ASN A 94 22.48 0.37 0.07
CA ASN A 94 23.46 -0.71 -0.09
C ASN A 94 23.77 -1.05 -1.56
N VAL A 95 22.92 -0.61 -2.50
CA VAL A 95 23.11 -0.95 -3.92
C VAL A 95 24.14 -0.06 -4.62
N ASP A 96 24.21 1.23 -4.26
CA ASP A 96 25.11 2.19 -4.94
C ASP A 96 25.55 3.37 -4.08
N GLY A 97 25.21 3.36 -2.79
CA GLY A 97 25.61 4.40 -1.84
C GLY A 97 24.84 5.70 -1.94
N LEU A 98 23.73 5.75 -2.71
CA LEU A 98 22.84 6.90 -2.77
C LEU A 98 22.34 7.25 -1.37
N GLU A 99 22.39 8.53 -1.00
CA GLU A 99 21.85 9.00 0.27
C GLU A 99 20.32 8.99 0.21
N ILE A 100 19.69 8.20 1.08
CA ILE A 100 18.26 8.05 1.18
C ILE A 100 17.76 8.82 2.41
N PRO A 101 17.02 9.92 2.20
CA PRO A 101 16.38 10.65 3.27
C PRO A 101 15.18 9.90 3.81
N GLY A 102 14.78 10.23 5.03
CA GLY A 102 13.59 9.64 5.64
C GLY A 102 13.32 10.21 7.04
N TYR A 103 12.39 9.59 7.73
CA TYR A 103 12.05 9.96 9.10
C TYR A 103 12.12 8.76 10.03
N LEU A 104 12.49 9.03 11.26
CA LEU A 104 12.37 8.14 12.39
C LEU A 104 11.31 8.68 13.36
N PHE A 105 10.36 7.80 13.71
CA PHE A 105 9.41 8.02 14.79
C PHE A 105 9.59 6.93 15.85
N ALA A 106 9.68 7.30 17.11
CA ALA A 106 9.89 6.34 18.19
C ALA A 106 9.16 6.76 19.47
N PRO A 107 8.83 5.82 20.37
CA PRO A 107 8.30 6.14 21.68
C PRO A 107 9.24 7.06 22.45
N LEU A 108 8.70 8.04 23.19
CA LEU A 108 9.52 8.92 24.07
C LEU A 108 10.26 8.10 25.14
N ASN A 109 9.52 7.19 25.78
CA ASN A 109 10.06 6.29 26.79
C ASN A 109 10.55 5.00 26.13
N LYS A 110 11.83 4.98 25.75
CA LYS A 110 12.43 3.81 25.14
C LYS A 110 12.64 2.70 26.16
N ARG A 111 12.32 1.50 25.73
CA ARG A 111 12.69 0.26 26.43
C ARG A 111 14.19 0.04 26.33
N GLY A 112 14.72 -0.90 27.11
CA GLY A 112 16.11 -1.29 27.04
C GLY A 112 16.51 -1.94 25.72
N ALA A 113 17.70 -2.52 25.67
CA ALA A 113 18.24 -3.15 24.47
C ALA A 113 17.26 -4.20 23.89
N HIS A 114 17.02 -4.12 22.56
CA HIS A 114 16.10 -5.00 21.84
C HIS A 114 14.64 -4.98 22.36
N GLY A 115 14.25 -3.90 23.03
CA GLY A 115 12.93 -3.82 23.68
C GLY A 115 11.76 -3.52 22.76
N HIS A 116 11.98 -2.92 21.58
CA HIS A 116 10.94 -2.50 20.66
C HIS A 116 10.89 -3.31 19.37
N ALA A 117 9.69 -3.68 18.96
CA ALA A 117 9.44 -4.04 17.56
C ALA A 117 9.54 -2.79 16.67
N ALA A 118 9.81 -2.98 15.37
CA ALA A 118 9.94 -1.87 14.45
C ALA A 118 9.23 -2.15 13.12
N MET A 119 9.00 -1.08 12.35
CA MET A 119 8.42 -1.17 11.01
C MET A 119 9.12 -0.22 10.05
N VAL A 120 9.35 -0.69 8.83
CA VAL A 120 9.61 0.16 7.68
C VAL A 120 8.27 0.49 7.04
N TRP A 121 7.95 1.76 6.93
CA TRP A 121 6.67 2.21 6.40
C TRP A 121 6.87 2.99 5.11
N VAL A 122 6.45 2.40 4.00
CA VAL A 122 6.78 2.86 2.65
C VAL A 122 5.65 3.69 2.08
N HIS A 123 5.95 4.91 1.62
CA HIS A 123 4.95 5.77 0.98
C HIS A 123 4.55 5.29 -0.41
N GLY A 124 3.37 5.73 -0.89
CA GLY A 124 2.86 5.46 -2.21
C GLY A 124 3.34 6.44 -3.28
N GLY A 125 2.91 6.19 -4.53
CA GLY A 125 3.30 6.97 -5.71
C GLY A 125 4.75 6.70 -6.08
N VAL A 126 5.09 6.52 -7.37
CA VAL A 126 6.51 6.42 -7.76
C VAL A 126 7.22 7.71 -7.36
N HIS A 127 6.59 8.83 -7.66
CA HIS A 127 7.02 10.17 -7.34
C HIS A 127 6.12 10.76 -6.23
N GLY A 128 6.07 10.10 -5.08
CA GLY A 128 5.47 10.59 -3.85
C GLY A 128 6.55 10.94 -2.83
N ASP A 129 6.13 11.20 -1.61
CA ASP A 129 6.98 11.37 -0.44
C ASP A 129 6.17 11.09 0.84
N TRP A 130 6.86 10.98 1.95
CA TRP A 130 6.20 10.92 3.25
C TRP A 130 5.65 12.29 3.63
N THR A 131 4.34 12.36 3.90
CA THR A 131 3.64 13.59 4.22
C THR A 131 2.99 13.57 5.60
N GLN A 132 2.64 14.75 6.10
CA GLN A 132 1.91 14.91 7.37
C GLN A 132 0.54 14.21 7.41
N SER A 133 -0.03 13.83 6.25
CA SER A 133 -1.29 13.10 6.20
C SER A 133 -1.23 11.73 6.86
N MET A 134 -0.04 11.15 6.99
CA MET A 134 0.16 9.86 7.66
C MET A 134 0.33 9.98 9.17
N LEU A 135 0.42 11.18 9.70
CA LEU A 135 0.72 11.45 11.10
C LEU A 135 -0.20 10.76 12.13
N PRO A 136 -1.56 10.78 11.96
CA PRO A 136 -2.43 10.13 12.94
C PRO A 136 -2.19 8.61 13.04
N PHE A 137 -1.85 7.99 11.93
CA PHE A 137 -1.58 6.54 11.88
C PHE A 137 -0.20 6.18 12.46
N VAL A 138 0.82 7.00 12.20
CA VAL A 138 2.15 6.83 12.80
C VAL A 138 2.10 7.03 14.31
N LYS A 139 1.37 8.05 14.77
CA LYS A 139 1.17 8.29 16.20
C LYS A 139 0.58 7.04 16.87
N GLU A 140 -0.46 6.45 16.29
CA GLU A 140 -1.05 5.21 16.78
C GLU A 140 -0.04 4.05 16.80
N ALA A 141 0.79 3.90 15.77
CA ALA A 141 1.83 2.88 15.72
C ALA A 141 2.86 3.04 16.86
N VAL A 142 3.31 4.27 17.09
CA VAL A 142 4.27 4.59 18.17
C VAL A 142 3.66 4.37 19.56
N GLU A 143 2.38 4.73 19.75
CA GLU A 143 1.63 4.48 20.99
C GLU A 143 1.50 2.97 21.28
N ARG A 144 1.43 2.13 20.24
CA ARG A 144 1.47 0.66 20.36
C ARG A 144 2.87 0.11 20.67
N GLY A 145 3.89 0.96 20.63
CA GLY A 145 5.27 0.61 20.99
C GLY A 145 6.20 0.30 19.83
N TYR A 146 5.78 0.56 18.59
CA TYR A 146 6.64 0.40 17.41
C TYR A 146 7.64 1.57 17.26
N VAL A 147 8.80 1.24 16.74
CA VAL A 147 9.73 2.21 16.14
C VAL A 147 9.52 2.20 14.63
N ILE A 148 9.32 3.36 14.05
CA ILE A 148 8.96 3.49 12.62
C ILE A 148 10.09 4.22 11.88
N VAL A 149 10.55 3.64 10.76
CA VAL A 149 11.36 4.33 9.76
C VAL A 149 10.57 4.45 8.46
N THR A 150 10.54 5.66 7.92
CA THR A 150 9.83 5.97 6.68
C THR A 150 10.82 6.51 5.66
N PRO A 151 11.35 5.67 4.76
CA PRO A 151 12.26 6.14 3.72
C PRO A 151 11.52 6.92 2.63
N ASP A 152 12.12 8.01 2.18
CA ASP A 152 11.86 8.60 0.88
C ASP A 152 12.85 7.95 -0.10
N TYR A 153 12.48 6.82 -0.70
CA TYR A 153 13.33 6.05 -1.64
C TYR A 153 13.61 6.86 -2.92
N ARG A 154 14.64 6.47 -3.69
CA ARG A 154 14.95 7.13 -4.98
C ARG A 154 13.71 7.32 -5.84
N GLY A 155 13.58 8.46 -6.47
CA GLY A 155 12.36 8.85 -7.20
C GLY A 155 11.37 9.66 -6.37
N SER A 156 11.51 9.74 -5.04
CA SER A 156 10.63 10.53 -4.18
C SER A 156 10.71 12.02 -4.48
N THR A 157 9.59 12.72 -4.25
CA THR A 157 9.50 14.19 -4.41
C THR A 157 10.16 14.93 -3.26
N GLY A 158 10.41 16.22 -3.44
CA GLY A 158 10.96 17.09 -2.39
C GLY A 158 12.48 17.05 -2.21
N HIS A 159 13.19 16.27 -3.01
CA HIS A 159 14.64 16.10 -2.93
C HIS A 159 15.39 16.57 -4.20
N GLY A 160 14.68 17.27 -5.12
CA GLY A 160 15.22 17.81 -6.34
C GLY A 160 15.26 16.84 -7.52
N ALA A 161 15.61 17.39 -8.71
CA ALA A 161 15.53 16.69 -9.98
C ALA A 161 16.39 15.42 -10.06
N ALA A 162 17.62 15.47 -9.54
CA ALA A 162 18.53 14.32 -9.60
C ALA A 162 17.98 13.10 -8.83
N PHE A 163 17.44 13.33 -7.64
CA PHE A 163 16.85 12.29 -6.82
C PHE A 163 15.55 11.76 -7.44
N TYR A 164 14.71 12.64 -7.94
CA TYR A 164 13.47 12.31 -8.65
C TYR A 164 13.72 11.40 -9.85
N ASN A 165 14.72 11.75 -10.69
CA ASN A 165 15.06 11.00 -11.89
C ASN A 165 15.88 9.73 -11.63
N ALA A 166 16.31 9.49 -10.39
CA ALA A 166 17.05 8.29 -10.02
C ALA A 166 16.15 7.05 -9.85
N ILE A 167 14.85 7.18 -10.06
CA ILE A 167 13.91 6.05 -9.97
C ILE A 167 14.31 4.88 -10.87
N ASP A 168 14.18 3.69 -10.34
CA ASP A 168 14.32 2.42 -11.06
C ASP A 168 13.20 1.48 -10.58
N TYR A 169 12.03 1.64 -11.17
CA TYR A 169 10.76 1.04 -10.73
C TYR A 169 10.81 -0.48 -10.67
N GLY A 170 10.69 -1.07 -9.49
CA GLY A 170 10.84 -2.50 -9.23
C GLY A 170 12.30 -2.97 -9.27
N GLY A 171 13.24 -2.03 -9.15
CA GLY A 171 14.67 -2.27 -9.12
C GLY A 171 15.34 -1.72 -7.86
N LYS A 172 16.18 -0.71 -8.01
CA LYS A 172 17.03 -0.19 -6.93
C LYS A 172 16.25 0.46 -5.78
N GLU A 173 15.05 1.01 -6.01
CA GLU A 173 14.24 1.57 -4.92
C GLU A 173 13.81 0.49 -3.91
N LEU A 174 13.74 -0.77 -4.32
CA LEU A 174 13.51 -1.88 -3.40
C LEU A 174 14.67 -2.03 -2.41
N ASP A 175 15.90 -1.84 -2.89
CA ASP A 175 17.10 -1.95 -2.08
C ASP A 175 17.28 -0.72 -1.17
N ASP A 176 16.83 0.46 -1.61
CA ASP A 176 16.77 1.66 -0.75
C ASP A 176 15.91 1.40 0.49
N VAL A 177 14.72 0.82 0.27
CA VAL A 177 13.79 0.47 1.36
C VAL A 177 14.33 -0.68 2.21
N LEU A 178 14.94 -1.69 1.59
CA LEU A 178 15.56 -2.79 2.31
C LEU A 178 16.68 -2.31 3.24
N THR A 179 17.49 -1.34 2.80
CA THR A 179 18.57 -0.75 3.58
C THR A 179 18.08 -0.03 4.85
N ALA A 180 16.82 0.43 4.88
CA ALA A 180 16.24 1.00 6.10
C ALA A 180 16.22 0.01 7.28
N VAL A 181 16.27 -1.29 7.03
CA VAL A 181 16.40 -2.33 8.07
C VAL A 181 17.75 -2.24 8.78
N ASP A 182 18.83 -1.94 8.07
CA ASP A 182 20.15 -1.79 8.67
C ASP A 182 20.19 -0.56 9.59
N TYR A 183 19.52 0.52 9.18
CA TYR A 183 19.34 1.68 10.06
C TYR A 183 18.55 1.30 11.33
N LEU A 184 17.43 0.58 11.21
CA LEU A 184 16.66 0.11 12.37
C LEU A 184 17.50 -0.78 13.29
N LYS A 185 18.28 -1.71 12.74
CA LYS A 185 19.19 -2.59 13.51
C LYS A 185 20.31 -1.84 14.21
N SER A 186 20.69 -0.67 13.74
CA SER A 186 21.71 0.18 14.41
C SER A 186 21.19 0.83 15.69
N LEU A 187 19.87 0.86 15.90
CA LEU A 187 19.24 1.41 17.09
C LEU A 187 19.20 0.35 18.20
N SER A 188 19.98 0.53 19.25
CA SER A 188 20.15 -0.47 20.31
C SER A 188 18.85 -0.93 21.00
N TYR A 189 17.82 -0.10 20.99
CA TYR A 189 16.51 -0.38 21.55
C TYR A 189 15.54 -1.10 20.58
N VAL A 190 15.93 -1.32 19.33
CA VAL A 190 15.14 -2.07 18.33
C VAL A 190 15.53 -3.55 18.37
N ASP A 191 14.53 -4.43 18.36
CA ASP A 191 14.72 -5.87 18.23
C ASP A 191 14.86 -6.25 16.74
N PRO A 192 16.03 -6.72 16.30
CA PRO A 192 16.28 -7.06 14.90
C PRO A 192 15.40 -8.23 14.39
N ASP A 193 14.86 -9.04 15.29
CA ASP A 193 13.98 -10.16 14.96
C ASP A 193 12.48 -9.81 14.95
N ARG A 194 12.14 -8.53 15.16
CA ARG A 194 10.76 -8.04 15.16
C ARG A 194 10.58 -6.82 14.26
N ILE A 195 11.05 -6.91 13.02
CA ILE A 195 10.93 -5.84 12.02
C ILE A 195 9.89 -6.25 10.98
N GLY A 196 8.85 -5.42 10.81
CA GLY A 196 7.85 -5.54 9.75
C GLY A 196 8.01 -4.50 8.66
N ILE A 197 7.23 -4.66 7.60
CA ILE A 197 7.14 -3.68 6.50
C ILE A 197 5.69 -3.46 6.11
N MET A 198 5.33 -2.22 5.82
CA MET A 198 4.00 -1.91 5.26
C MET A 198 4.03 -0.73 4.30
N GLY A 199 3.04 -0.69 3.41
CA GLY A 199 2.89 0.43 2.49
C GLY A 199 1.62 0.36 1.65
N TRP A 200 1.32 1.48 0.99
CA TRP A 200 0.16 1.67 0.12
C TRP A 200 0.59 1.90 -1.32
N SER A 201 -0.22 1.42 -2.28
CA SER A 201 0.01 1.69 -3.70
C SER A 201 1.39 1.22 -4.14
N HIS A 202 2.25 2.11 -4.64
CA HIS A 202 3.65 1.79 -4.92
C HIS A 202 4.42 1.35 -3.65
N GLY A 203 4.13 1.93 -2.48
CA GLY A 203 4.66 1.41 -1.22
C GLY A 203 4.18 0.00 -0.91
N GLY A 204 2.94 -0.33 -1.27
CA GLY A 204 2.41 -1.69 -1.22
C GLY A 204 3.11 -2.65 -2.20
N PHE A 205 3.44 -2.17 -3.40
CA PHE A 205 4.25 -2.87 -4.38
C PHE A 205 5.64 -3.23 -3.83
N ILE A 206 6.36 -2.24 -3.28
CA ILE A 206 7.66 -2.47 -2.65
C ILE A 206 7.53 -3.46 -1.49
N THR A 207 6.51 -3.31 -0.65
CA THR A 207 6.21 -4.20 0.48
C THR A 207 6.00 -5.64 0.01
N ALA A 208 5.14 -5.86 -0.99
CA ALA A 208 4.87 -7.19 -1.54
C ALA A 208 6.12 -7.80 -2.17
N HIS A 209 6.88 -7.01 -2.93
CA HIS A 209 8.13 -7.45 -3.55
C HIS A 209 9.16 -7.92 -2.52
N LEU A 210 9.37 -7.11 -1.46
CA LEU A 210 10.34 -7.44 -0.41
C LEU A 210 9.88 -8.60 0.47
N ALA A 211 8.56 -8.77 0.68
CA ALA A 211 8.00 -9.92 1.39
C ALA A 211 8.19 -11.24 0.62
N MET A 212 8.18 -11.17 -0.71
CA MET A 212 8.32 -12.32 -1.62
C MET A 212 9.78 -12.59 -2.03
N ARG A 213 10.77 -11.94 -1.43
CA ARG A 213 12.18 -12.34 -1.58
C ARG A 213 12.44 -13.59 -0.74
N LYS A 214 13.19 -14.56 -1.31
CA LYS A 214 13.58 -15.80 -0.59
C LYS A 214 14.26 -15.52 0.73
N GLU A 215 15.12 -14.49 0.74
CA GLU A 215 15.82 -14.01 1.93
C GLU A 215 15.33 -12.61 2.26
N THR A 216 14.26 -12.53 3.04
CA THR A 216 13.74 -11.26 3.53
C THR A 216 14.09 -11.09 5.02
N PRO A 217 14.54 -9.90 5.45
CA PRO A 217 14.77 -9.62 6.88
C PRO A 217 13.48 -9.33 7.65
N PHE A 218 12.37 -9.13 6.94
CA PHE A 218 11.08 -8.82 7.55
C PHE A 218 10.42 -10.07 8.14
N LYS A 219 9.65 -9.88 9.21
CA LYS A 219 8.89 -10.95 9.88
C LYS A 219 7.39 -10.92 9.55
N ALA A 220 6.90 -9.79 9.06
CA ALA A 220 5.53 -9.59 8.61
C ALA A 220 5.46 -8.46 7.60
N ALA A 221 4.52 -8.52 6.67
CA ALA A 221 4.30 -7.51 5.64
C ALA A 221 2.82 -7.16 5.51
N ALA A 222 2.48 -5.87 5.28
CA ALA A 222 1.12 -5.45 4.96
C ALA A 222 1.13 -4.58 3.70
N ALA A 223 0.58 -5.10 2.61
CA ALA A 223 0.47 -4.41 1.33
C ALA A 223 -0.98 -3.97 1.08
N ILE A 224 -1.22 -2.67 1.08
CA ILE A 224 -2.55 -2.10 0.94
C ILE A 224 -2.70 -1.49 -0.46
N VAL A 225 -3.70 -1.91 -1.22
CA VAL A 225 -3.95 -1.53 -2.61
C VAL A 225 -2.65 -1.52 -3.45
N PRO A 226 -1.87 -2.61 -3.43
CA PRO A 226 -0.54 -2.65 -4.01
C PRO A 226 -0.58 -2.69 -5.54
N VAL A 227 0.40 -2.11 -6.22
CA VAL A 227 0.67 -2.48 -7.62
C VAL A 227 1.22 -3.91 -7.63
N THR A 228 0.73 -4.78 -8.53
CA THR A 228 1.03 -6.21 -8.45
C THR A 228 1.52 -6.82 -9.75
N ASN A 229 1.08 -6.32 -10.90
CA ASN A 229 1.35 -6.88 -12.21
C ASN A 229 1.61 -5.78 -13.24
N LEU A 230 2.86 -5.49 -13.51
CA LEU A 230 3.27 -4.40 -14.40
C LEU A 230 2.93 -4.65 -15.87
N VAL A 231 2.86 -5.91 -16.29
CA VAL A 231 2.42 -6.27 -17.64
C VAL A 231 0.95 -5.86 -17.83
N PHE A 232 0.09 -6.24 -16.87
CA PHE A 232 -1.32 -5.89 -16.91
C PHE A 232 -1.53 -4.38 -16.68
N ARG A 233 -0.76 -3.76 -15.75
CA ARG A 233 -0.86 -2.34 -15.43
C ARG A 233 -0.67 -1.46 -16.66
N LEU A 234 0.30 -1.74 -17.50
CA LEU A 234 0.55 -0.96 -18.70
C LEU A 234 -0.56 -1.10 -19.76
N SER A 235 -1.39 -2.14 -19.69
CA SER A 235 -2.51 -2.30 -20.61
C SER A 235 -3.67 -1.32 -20.35
N TYR A 236 -3.81 -0.80 -19.13
CA TYR A 236 -4.89 0.13 -18.78
C TYR A 236 -4.43 1.54 -18.37
N LYS A 237 -3.15 1.73 -18.11
CA LYS A 237 -2.58 3.07 -17.85
C LYS A 237 -2.35 3.82 -19.16
N GLY A 238 -2.57 5.14 -19.11
CA GLY A 238 -2.43 6.00 -20.29
C GLY A 238 -1.00 6.14 -20.81
N PRO A 239 -0.82 6.74 -22.01
CA PRO A 239 0.46 6.82 -22.71
C PRO A 239 1.57 7.49 -21.90
N GLY A 240 1.26 8.53 -21.12
CA GLY A 240 2.22 9.18 -20.23
C GLY A 240 2.85 8.25 -19.24
N TYR A 241 2.03 7.38 -18.60
CA TYR A 241 2.51 6.38 -17.65
C TYR A 241 3.34 5.30 -18.35
N GLN A 242 2.85 4.78 -19.48
CA GLN A 242 3.55 3.78 -20.28
C GLN A 242 4.95 4.26 -20.65
N ARG A 243 5.06 5.51 -21.13
CA ARG A 243 6.34 6.09 -21.48
C ARG A 243 7.23 6.30 -20.25
N SER A 244 6.73 6.93 -19.20
CA SER A 244 7.50 7.15 -17.96
C SER A 244 8.10 5.85 -17.42
N TYR A 245 7.39 4.74 -17.58
CA TYR A 245 7.86 3.44 -17.17
C TYR A 245 8.88 2.84 -18.15
N SER A 246 8.53 2.75 -19.43
CA SER A 246 9.32 2.05 -20.45
C SER A 246 10.64 2.73 -20.80
N THR A 247 10.78 4.04 -20.52
CA THR A 247 12.02 4.79 -20.78
C THR A 247 13.02 4.75 -19.63
N GLN A 248 12.66 4.15 -18.47
CA GLN A 248 13.63 4.01 -17.38
C GLN A 248 14.79 3.11 -17.80
N PRO A 249 16.05 3.48 -17.49
CA PRO A 249 17.24 2.74 -17.98
C PRO A 249 17.24 1.26 -17.60
N GLY A 250 16.70 0.90 -16.43
CA GLY A 250 16.61 -0.48 -15.96
C GLY A 250 15.56 -1.33 -16.67
N ILE A 251 14.64 -0.71 -17.45
CA ILE A 251 13.55 -1.39 -18.18
C ILE A 251 13.80 -1.32 -19.69
N ALA A 252 13.99 -0.11 -20.22
CA ALA A 252 14.38 0.17 -21.59
C ALA A 252 13.53 -0.52 -22.67
N GLY A 253 12.21 -0.44 -22.55
CA GLY A 253 11.25 -0.97 -23.54
C GLY A 253 9.87 -1.26 -22.97
N LEU A 254 8.92 -1.57 -23.83
CA LEU A 254 7.55 -1.95 -23.51
C LEU A 254 7.44 -3.44 -23.13
N PRO A 255 6.34 -3.90 -22.49
CA PRO A 255 6.20 -5.29 -22.03
C PRO A 255 6.41 -6.35 -23.11
N PHE A 256 6.02 -6.10 -24.34
CA PHE A 256 6.21 -7.03 -25.46
C PHE A 256 7.65 -7.05 -25.98
N GLU A 257 8.46 -6.02 -25.68
CA GLU A 257 9.88 -5.92 -26.03
C GLU A 257 10.77 -6.48 -24.91
N LYS A 258 10.35 -6.33 -23.66
CA LYS A 258 11.11 -6.68 -22.46
C LYS A 258 10.26 -7.51 -21.45
N PRO A 259 9.60 -8.59 -21.87
CA PRO A 259 8.67 -9.33 -21.02
C PRO A 259 9.30 -9.78 -19.70
N ASP A 260 10.55 -10.26 -19.75
CA ASP A 260 11.24 -10.80 -18.58
C ASP A 260 11.48 -9.72 -17.50
N GLU A 261 11.80 -8.48 -17.90
CA GLU A 261 11.97 -7.37 -16.94
C GLU A 261 10.65 -7.00 -16.26
N TYR A 262 9.54 -7.02 -16.99
CA TYR A 262 8.23 -6.76 -16.42
C TYR A 262 7.76 -7.88 -15.48
N ILE A 263 7.99 -9.13 -15.83
CA ILE A 263 7.72 -10.30 -14.99
C ILE A 263 8.56 -10.23 -13.72
N LYS A 264 9.87 -10.05 -13.85
CA LYS A 264 10.81 -9.93 -12.74
C LYS A 264 10.44 -8.82 -11.75
N ARG A 265 9.90 -7.70 -12.26
CA ARG A 265 9.52 -6.52 -11.47
C ARG A 265 8.07 -6.54 -10.98
N SER A 266 7.34 -7.63 -11.18
CA SER A 266 5.94 -7.75 -10.74
C SER A 266 5.79 -8.73 -9.58
N PRO A 267 5.35 -8.30 -8.39
CA PRO A 267 5.19 -9.17 -7.23
C PRO A 267 4.35 -10.42 -7.50
N LEU A 268 3.33 -10.29 -8.37
CA LEU A 268 2.47 -11.41 -8.76
C LEU A 268 3.23 -12.67 -9.18
N TYR A 269 4.38 -12.52 -9.82
CA TYR A 269 5.15 -13.65 -10.35
C TYR A 269 6.13 -14.26 -9.34
N HIS A 270 6.18 -13.71 -8.11
CA HIS A 270 7.08 -14.16 -7.04
C HIS A 270 6.34 -14.74 -5.83
N VAL A 271 5.03 -14.96 -5.92
CA VAL A 271 4.20 -15.48 -4.81
C VAL A 271 4.73 -16.80 -4.26
N GLU A 272 5.32 -17.65 -5.10
CA GLU A 272 5.89 -18.93 -4.71
C GLU A 272 7.05 -18.79 -3.70
N ASP A 273 7.78 -17.69 -3.76
CA ASP A 273 8.92 -17.40 -2.88
C ASP A 273 8.50 -16.81 -1.52
N LEU A 274 7.22 -16.47 -1.33
CA LEU A 274 6.71 -15.95 -0.06
C LEU A 274 6.94 -16.96 1.07
N ASN A 275 7.62 -16.53 2.13
CA ASN A 275 7.97 -17.34 3.30
C ASN A 275 7.69 -16.66 4.65
N ILE A 276 7.10 -15.46 4.63
CA ILE A 276 6.65 -14.73 5.82
C ILE A 276 5.15 -14.41 5.72
N PRO A 277 4.46 -14.18 6.83
CA PRO A 277 3.07 -13.72 6.82
C PRO A 277 2.91 -12.39 6.07
N ILE A 278 1.89 -12.32 5.20
CA ILE A 278 1.50 -11.11 4.47
C ILE A 278 0.01 -10.81 4.61
N LEU A 279 -0.32 -9.55 4.90
CA LEU A 279 -1.68 -9.01 4.85
C LEU A 279 -1.83 -8.22 3.55
N VAL A 280 -2.91 -8.48 2.78
CA VAL A 280 -3.22 -7.73 1.55
C VAL A 280 -4.65 -7.21 1.61
N HIS A 281 -4.81 -5.89 1.56
CA HIS A 281 -6.11 -5.23 1.47
C HIS A 281 -6.28 -4.58 0.11
N VAL A 282 -7.42 -4.83 -0.54
CA VAL A 282 -7.75 -4.29 -1.86
C VAL A 282 -9.18 -3.77 -1.89
N ALA A 283 -9.52 -2.89 -2.82
CA ALA A 283 -10.83 -2.27 -2.95
C ALA A 283 -11.39 -2.45 -4.37
N THR A 284 -12.67 -2.86 -4.48
CA THR A 284 -13.28 -3.14 -5.78
C THR A 284 -13.49 -1.90 -6.64
N ASN A 285 -13.59 -0.72 -6.03
CA ASN A 285 -13.71 0.57 -6.71
C ASN A 285 -12.39 1.36 -6.78
N ASP A 286 -11.26 0.67 -6.64
CA ASP A 286 -9.95 1.25 -6.91
C ASP A 286 -9.77 1.46 -8.42
N GLN A 287 -9.51 2.72 -8.81
CA GLN A 287 -9.30 3.09 -10.21
C GLN A 287 -7.85 3.48 -10.52
N ASP A 288 -7.02 3.60 -9.50
CA ASP A 288 -5.60 3.87 -9.70
C ASP A 288 -4.81 2.56 -9.84
N VAL A 289 -4.97 1.63 -8.89
CA VAL A 289 -4.62 0.23 -9.11
C VAL A 289 -5.91 -0.52 -9.43
N ASN A 290 -6.09 -0.89 -10.70
CA ASN A 290 -7.31 -1.56 -11.12
C ASN A 290 -7.53 -2.84 -10.29
N TYR A 291 -8.73 -2.99 -9.73
CA TYR A 291 -9.07 -4.15 -8.89
C TYR A 291 -8.74 -5.49 -9.54
N VAL A 292 -8.87 -5.60 -10.88
CA VAL A 292 -8.51 -6.85 -11.60
C VAL A 292 -7.01 -7.15 -11.50
N GLU A 293 -6.15 -6.13 -11.41
CA GLU A 293 -4.72 -6.32 -11.14
C GLU A 293 -4.51 -6.93 -9.74
N ASP A 294 -5.11 -6.32 -8.73
CA ASP A 294 -5.04 -6.79 -7.35
C ASP A 294 -5.68 -8.16 -7.13
N GLN A 295 -6.78 -8.44 -7.82
CA GLN A 295 -7.49 -9.71 -7.74
C GLN A 295 -6.61 -10.88 -8.16
N GLN A 296 -5.73 -10.70 -9.15
CA GLN A 296 -4.77 -11.73 -9.58
C GLN A 296 -3.83 -12.12 -8.44
N LEU A 297 -3.29 -11.13 -7.71
CA LEU A 297 -2.44 -11.39 -6.56
C LEU A 297 -3.22 -12.09 -5.43
N VAL A 298 -4.41 -11.59 -5.10
CA VAL A 298 -5.26 -12.17 -4.04
C VAL A 298 -5.59 -13.64 -4.34
N TRP A 299 -5.95 -13.97 -5.56
CA TRP A 299 -6.24 -15.35 -5.96
C TRP A 299 -5.00 -16.24 -5.86
N LYS A 300 -3.87 -15.77 -6.36
CA LYS A 300 -2.62 -16.55 -6.34
C LYS A 300 -2.13 -16.78 -4.91
N LEU A 301 -2.21 -15.78 -4.04
CA LEU A 301 -1.89 -15.92 -2.62
C LEU A 301 -2.79 -16.94 -1.92
N ARG A 302 -4.10 -16.86 -2.13
CA ARG A 302 -5.06 -17.82 -1.55
C ARG A 302 -4.85 -19.26 -2.04
N ALA A 303 -4.44 -19.41 -3.29
CA ALA A 303 -4.20 -20.72 -3.89
C ALA A 303 -2.88 -21.36 -3.43
N LEU A 304 -1.81 -20.57 -3.33
CA LEU A 304 -0.45 -21.08 -3.13
C LEU A 304 0.10 -20.89 -1.71
N LYS A 305 -0.41 -19.90 -0.98
CA LYS A 305 0.11 -19.49 0.34
C LYS A 305 -1.02 -19.24 1.36
N PRO A 306 -2.03 -20.12 1.48
CA PRO A 306 -3.18 -19.89 2.35
C PRO A 306 -2.81 -19.70 3.82
N ASP A 307 -1.74 -20.34 4.28
CA ASP A 307 -1.29 -20.28 5.69
C ASP A 307 -0.46 -19.01 5.99
N LEU A 308 0.03 -18.32 4.97
CA LEU A 308 0.84 -17.10 5.11
C LEU A 308 0.10 -15.84 4.71
N ALA A 309 -0.95 -15.94 3.90
CA ALA A 309 -1.61 -14.78 3.32
C ALA A 309 -2.99 -14.52 3.96
N GLU A 310 -3.11 -13.41 4.66
CA GLU A 310 -4.42 -12.83 5.00
C GLU A 310 -4.80 -11.83 3.92
N THR A 311 -5.97 -12.02 3.29
CA THR A 311 -6.43 -11.14 2.20
C THR A 311 -7.84 -10.64 2.48
N LYS A 312 -8.06 -9.33 2.30
CA LYS A 312 -9.38 -8.72 2.44
C LYS A 312 -9.72 -7.89 1.22
N VAL A 313 -10.86 -8.19 0.61
CA VAL A 313 -11.46 -7.38 -0.45
C VAL A 313 -12.54 -6.51 0.16
N TYR A 314 -12.39 -5.20 0.03
CA TYR A 314 -13.38 -4.21 0.42
C TYR A 314 -14.24 -3.88 -0.80
N VAL A 315 -15.54 -4.15 -0.68
CA VAL A 315 -16.49 -3.91 -1.77
C VAL A 315 -16.98 -2.47 -1.68
N ASP A 316 -16.64 -1.68 -2.68
CA ASP A 316 -17.00 -0.26 -2.80
C ASP A 316 -16.87 0.50 -1.46
N PRO A 317 -15.69 0.47 -0.82
CA PRO A 317 -15.51 0.84 0.58
C PRO A 317 -15.82 2.31 0.90
N ALA A 318 -16.02 3.13 -0.12
CA ALA A 318 -16.39 4.51 0.09
C ALA A 318 -17.37 4.99 -0.99
N PRO A 319 -18.44 5.70 -0.60
CA PRO A 319 -19.52 6.07 -1.51
C PRO A 319 -19.20 7.27 -2.43
N TRP A 320 -18.00 7.88 -2.35
CA TRP A 320 -17.77 9.22 -2.88
C TRP A 320 -16.61 9.29 -3.88
N GLY A 321 -16.87 9.02 -5.14
CA GLY A 321 -15.96 9.33 -6.23
C GLY A 321 -14.93 8.24 -6.59
N ALA A 322 -14.34 8.38 -7.75
CA ALA A 322 -13.61 7.34 -8.47
C ALA A 322 -12.27 6.93 -7.85
N SER A 323 -11.60 7.83 -7.12
CA SER A 323 -10.29 7.53 -6.50
C SER A 323 -10.38 7.05 -5.06
N VAL A 324 -11.57 6.98 -4.49
CA VAL A 324 -11.76 6.75 -3.06
C VAL A 324 -11.40 5.33 -2.65
N GLY A 325 -11.61 4.35 -3.54
CA GLY A 325 -11.16 2.98 -3.31
C GLY A 325 -9.66 2.89 -3.07
N HIS A 326 -8.86 3.64 -3.81
CA HIS A 326 -7.41 3.68 -3.63
C HIS A 326 -6.95 4.31 -2.31
N ALA A 327 -7.75 5.20 -1.73
CA ALA A 327 -7.44 5.90 -0.48
C ALA A 327 -8.30 5.45 0.72
N PHE A 328 -9.08 4.38 0.59
CA PHE A 328 -10.11 4.00 1.56
C PHE A 328 -9.61 3.85 3.00
N SER A 329 -8.35 3.45 3.18
CA SER A 329 -7.75 3.16 4.49
C SER A 329 -6.83 4.27 5.02
N ARG A 330 -6.70 5.41 4.31
CA ARG A 330 -5.77 6.48 4.70
C ARG A 330 -6.37 7.89 4.61
N ARG A 331 -7.67 8.01 4.87
CA ARG A 331 -8.36 9.29 4.79
C ARG A 331 -8.14 10.10 6.06
N VAL A 332 -7.70 11.34 5.86
CA VAL A 332 -7.55 12.34 6.92
C VAL A 332 -8.14 13.67 6.47
N ASP A 333 -8.57 14.47 7.40
CA ASP A 333 -8.92 15.86 7.13
C ASP A 333 -7.62 16.66 6.90
N PRO A 334 -7.45 17.33 5.76
CA PRO A 334 -6.20 18.00 5.43
C PRO A 334 -5.90 19.24 6.31
N LYS A 335 -6.90 19.77 7.04
CA LYS A 335 -6.74 20.94 7.92
C LYS A 335 -6.42 20.53 9.35
N THR A 336 -7.16 19.56 9.89
CA THR A 336 -6.98 19.10 11.26
C THR A 336 -5.93 17.99 11.40
N LEU A 337 -5.64 17.27 10.33
CA LEU A 337 -4.84 16.05 10.28
C LEU A 337 -5.45 14.91 11.14
N GLU A 338 -6.74 14.95 11.37
CA GLU A 338 -7.47 13.89 12.06
C GLU A 338 -7.98 12.85 11.06
N ARG A 339 -8.10 11.61 11.50
CA ARG A 339 -8.64 10.52 10.68
C ARG A 339 -10.11 10.81 10.33
N VAL A 340 -10.46 10.63 9.07
CA VAL A 340 -11.86 10.63 8.60
C VAL A 340 -12.28 9.17 8.45
N ASP A 341 -12.63 8.57 9.58
CA ASP A 341 -12.92 7.15 9.64
C ASP A 341 -14.22 6.79 8.92
N SER A 342 -14.13 5.76 8.08
CA SER A 342 -15.26 5.01 7.54
C SER A 342 -15.22 3.59 8.13
N PRO A 343 -16.32 2.82 8.09
CA PRO A 343 -16.30 1.43 8.54
C PRO A 343 -15.18 0.60 7.89
N ALA A 344 -14.90 0.82 6.59
CA ALA A 344 -13.83 0.13 5.87
C ALA A 344 -12.44 0.56 6.35
N GLN A 345 -12.22 1.85 6.63
CA GLN A 345 -10.96 2.34 7.16
C GLN A 345 -10.68 1.77 8.57
N ILE A 346 -11.70 1.78 9.44
CA ILE A 346 -11.59 1.22 10.79
C ILE A 346 -11.28 -0.27 10.73
N ASP A 347 -12.02 -1.06 9.93
CA ASP A 347 -11.78 -2.50 9.79
C ASP A 347 -10.38 -2.79 9.23
N SER A 348 -9.95 -2.02 8.21
CA SER A 348 -8.62 -2.18 7.61
C SER A 348 -7.49 -1.96 8.63
N TRP A 349 -7.59 -0.91 9.45
CA TRP A 349 -6.58 -0.64 10.47
C TRP A 349 -6.63 -1.63 11.62
N ASN A 350 -7.82 -2.03 12.09
CA ASN A 350 -7.95 -3.04 13.14
C ASN A 350 -7.30 -4.37 12.70
N ARG A 351 -7.55 -4.81 11.46
CA ARG A 351 -6.89 -6.01 10.91
C ARG A 351 -5.39 -5.84 10.81
N THR A 352 -4.93 -4.69 10.33
CA THR A 352 -3.50 -4.39 10.20
C THR A 352 -2.80 -4.45 11.56
N TRP A 353 -3.39 -3.85 12.61
CA TRP A 353 -2.81 -3.87 13.94
C TRP A 353 -2.85 -5.26 14.56
N VAL A 354 -3.98 -5.97 14.49
CA VAL A 354 -4.09 -7.35 15.02
C VAL A 354 -3.06 -8.25 14.34
N PHE A 355 -2.90 -8.15 13.01
CA PHE A 355 -1.93 -8.92 12.25
C PHE A 355 -0.49 -8.66 12.72
N PHE A 356 -0.07 -7.40 12.79
CA PHE A 356 1.28 -7.07 13.24
C PHE A 356 1.51 -7.36 14.72
N GLU A 357 0.53 -7.10 15.59
CA GLU A 357 0.63 -7.38 17.02
C GLU A 357 0.78 -8.88 17.31
N TRP A 358 0.09 -9.72 16.56
CA TRP A 358 0.21 -11.17 16.69
C TRP A 358 1.62 -11.66 16.35
N ILE A 359 2.26 -11.08 15.34
CA ILE A 359 3.55 -11.54 14.85
C ILE A 359 4.72 -10.80 15.53
N LEU A 360 4.67 -9.46 15.56
CA LEU A 360 5.77 -8.63 16.04
C LEU A 360 5.72 -8.32 17.54
N ARG A 361 4.57 -8.51 18.19
CA ARG A 361 4.36 -8.33 19.63
C ARG A 361 4.95 -7.03 20.19
N PRO A 362 4.52 -5.85 19.72
CA PRO A 362 5.10 -4.57 20.09
C PRO A 362 4.96 -4.24 21.57
N TYR A 363 4.01 -4.86 22.25
CA TYR A 363 3.78 -4.72 23.70
C TYR A 363 4.80 -5.47 24.56
N GLU A 364 5.50 -6.47 24.01
CA GLU A 364 6.54 -7.20 24.74
C GLU A 364 7.82 -6.36 24.86
N ASP A 365 8.27 -6.16 26.08
CA ASP A 365 9.58 -5.56 26.36
C ASP A 365 10.62 -6.66 26.55
N ARG A 366 11.27 -7.07 25.46
CA ARG A 366 12.29 -8.13 25.50
C ARG A 366 13.61 -7.71 26.15
N SER A 367 13.76 -6.45 26.54
CA SER A 367 14.87 -6.02 27.38
C SER A 367 14.74 -6.51 28.83
N LYS A 368 13.55 -7.01 29.21
CA LYS A 368 13.26 -7.54 30.54
C LYS A 368 13.09 -9.06 30.47
N PRO A 369 13.46 -9.80 31.55
CA PRO A 369 13.17 -11.21 31.61
C PRO A 369 11.66 -11.45 31.48
N ALA A 370 11.29 -12.56 30.82
CA ALA A 370 9.89 -12.96 30.71
C ALA A 370 9.26 -13.04 32.12
N PRO A 371 8.03 -12.53 32.32
CA PRO A 371 7.35 -12.66 33.59
C PRO A 371 7.31 -14.15 33.98
N LYS A 372 7.76 -14.47 35.19
CA LYS A 372 7.62 -15.82 35.72
C LYS A 372 6.13 -16.13 35.76
N VAL A 373 5.70 -17.09 34.97
CA VAL A 373 4.34 -17.63 35.10
C VAL A 373 4.25 -18.12 36.54
N ALA A 374 3.37 -17.50 37.33
CA ALA A 374 3.10 -17.99 38.67
C ALA A 374 2.56 -19.46 38.53
N THR A 375 3.37 -20.43 38.87
CA THR A 375 2.88 -21.79 39.05
C THR A 375 1.84 -21.70 40.14
N GLY A 376 0.57 -21.94 39.78
CA GLY A 376 -0.49 -21.95 40.75
C GLY A 376 -0.15 -22.86 41.94
N PRO A 377 -0.71 -22.62 43.13
CA PRO A 377 -0.47 -23.46 44.27
C PRO A 377 -1.07 -24.84 43.94
N GLY A 378 -0.20 -25.82 43.67
CA GLY A 378 -0.60 -27.22 43.54
C GLY A 378 -0.24 -27.88 42.21
N GLN A 379 1.03 -28.15 41.95
CA GLN A 379 1.52 -29.36 41.29
C GLN A 379 2.79 -29.82 41.97
#